data_1f83d130623d0404e44ec1bf84f5c62c
#
_entry.id   1f83d130623d0404e44ec1bf84f5c62c
#
_cell.length_a   1.000
_cell.length_b   1.000
_cell.length_c   1.000
_cell.angle_alpha   90.00
_cell.angle_beta   90.00
_cell.angle_gamma   90.00
#
_symmetry.space_group_name_H-M   'P 1'
#
loop_
_entity.id
_entity.type
_entity.pdbx_description
1 polymer ?
#
loop_
_entity_poly.entity_id
_entity_poly.type
_entity_poly.pdbx_seq_one_letter_code
_entity_poly.pdbx_strand_id
1 'polypeptide(L)'
;MGLIEVKDIRVFAYHGCLEEEARIGGHYRIDITVSGDLVRAENSDDLTDTVDYGRITSIVKEQMAIRSKLIEHVARRIHTALKEQWSQPLNWRVRVVKERPPVQGDVAEVTYTVEG
;
A
#
# COMPACT_ATOMS: atom_id res chain seq x y z
N MET A 1 14.17 -13.15 -11.84
CA MET A 1 13.53 -12.23 -10.85
C MET A 1 12.92 -11.05 -11.56
N GLY A 2 11.67 -10.78 -11.26
CA GLY A 2 10.94 -9.62 -11.79
C GLY A 2 10.45 -8.71 -10.69
N LEU A 3 10.11 -7.50 -11.07
CA LEU A 3 9.65 -6.46 -10.16
C LEU A 3 8.48 -5.73 -10.81
N ILE A 4 7.37 -5.64 -10.08
CA ILE A 4 6.23 -4.81 -10.46
C ILE A 4 6.07 -3.72 -9.43
N GLU A 5 5.96 -2.48 -9.89
CA GLU A 5 5.75 -1.33 -9.00
C GLU A 5 4.45 -0.64 -9.38
N VAL A 6 3.56 -0.47 -8.41
CA VAL A 6 2.34 0.34 -8.55
C VAL A 6 2.55 1.56 -7.68
N LYS A 7 2.78 2.71 -8.31
CA LYS A 7 3.23 3.92 -7.63
C LYS A 7 2.14 4.97 -7.54
N ASP A 8 2.18 5.74 -6.44
CA ASP A 8 1.31 6.90 -6.24
C ASP A 8 -0.17 6.55 -6.29
N ILE A 9 -0.57 5.50 -5.58
CA ILE A 9 -1.99 5.26 -5.35
C ILE A 9 -2.45 6.34 -4.37
N ARG A 10 -3.18 7.32 -4.85
CA ARG A 10 -3.59 8.47 -4.05
C ARG A 10 -4.95 8.24 -3.44
N VAL A 11 -5.05 8.43 -2.13
CA VAL A 11 -6.31 8.29 -1.41
C VAL A 11 -6.42 9.41 -0.37
N PHE A 12 -7.67 9.76 -0.05
CA PHE A 12 -7.99 10.60 1.10
C PHE A 12 -8.46 9.67 2.20
N ALA A 13 -7.86 9.77 3.39
CA ALA A 13 -8.14 8.85 4.48
C ALA A 13 -8.04 9.55 5.83
N TYR A 14 -8.36 8.83 6.91
CA TYR A 14 -8.59 9.42 8.23
C TYR A 14 -7.70 8.80 9.32
N HIS A 15 -6.51 8.33 8.94
CA HIS A 15 -5.60 7.69 9.89
C HIS A 15 -4.89 8.71 10.77
N GLY A 16 -4.61 8.33 11.99
CA GLY A 16 -3.88 9.14 12.94
C GLY A 16 -4.44 9.02 14.34
N CYS A 17 -3.65 9.44 15.32
CA CYS A 17 -4.02 9.37 16.74
C CYS A 17 -4.90 10.54 17.17
N LEU A 18 -4.83 11.67 16.46
CA LEU A 18 -5.57 12.87 16.84
C LEU A 18 -7.04 12.78 16.40
N GLU A 19 -7.92 13.33 17.22
CA GLU A 19 -9.34 13.35 16.93
C GLU A 19 -9.64 14.15 15.66
N GLU A 20 -8.94 15.25 15.42
CA GLU A 20 -9.05 16.05 14.21
C GLU A 20 -8.73 15.26 12.96
N GLU A 21 -7.74 14.37 13.02
CA GLU A 21 -7.38 13.50 11.89
C GLU A 21 -8.52 12.55 11.53
N ALA A 22 -9.22 12.03 12.54
CA ALA A 22 -10.39 11.17 12.34
C ALA A 22 -11.56 11.91 11.70
N ARG A 23 -11.66 13.21 11.91
CA ARG A 23 -12.77 14.02 11.43
C ARG A 23 -12.48 14.72 10.12
N ILE A 24 -11.28 15.26 9.97
CA ILE A 24 -10.90 16.09 8.82
C ILE A 24 -10.24 15.25 7.72
N GLY A 25 -9.44 14.27 8.10
CA GLY A 25 -8.71 13.43 7.16
C GLY A 25 -7.48 14.11 6.58
N GLY A 26 -6.87 13.44 5.61
CA GLY A 26 -5.69 13.94 4.93
C GLY A 26 -5.38 13.14 3.68
N HIS A 27 -4.39 13.61 2.95
CA HIS A 27 -3.93 12.98 1.71
C HIS A 27 -2.83 11.96 1.99
N TYR A 28 -2.96 10.79 1.35
CA TYR A 28 -2.01 9.71 1.45
C TYR A 28 -1.61 9.24 0.05
N ARG A 29 -0.40 8.72 -0.06
CA ARG A 29 0.05 8.00 -1.25
C ARG A 29 0.53 6.63 -0.82
N ILE A 30 0.24 5.63 -1.60
CA ILE A 30 0.69 4.26 -1.33
C ILE A 30 1.44 3.74 -2.55
N ASP A 31 2.64 3.21 -2.31
CA ASP A 31 3.43 2.53 -3.32
C ASP A 31 3.49 1.06 -2.97
N ILE A 32 3.21 0.22 -3.95
CA ILE A 32 3.28 -1.23 -3.81
C ILE A 32 4.38 -1.73 -4.75
N THR A 33 5.30 -2.52 -4.19
CA THR A 33 6.31 -3.20 -4.98
C THR A 33 6.17 -4.69 -4.72
N VAL A 34 6.06 -5.47 -5.78
CA VAL A 34 6.03 -6.92 -5.68
C VAL A 34 7.15 -7.49 -6.52
N SER A 35 7.91 -8.41 -5.95
CA SER A 35 9.06 -9.01 -6.62
C SER A 35 9.08 -10.52 -6.42
N GLY A 36 9.65 -11.20 -7.40
CA GLY A 36 9.80 -12.65 -7.36
C GLY A 36 10.01 -13.23 -8.74
N ASP A 37 9.75 -14.53 -8.86
CA ASP A 37 9.84 -15.22 -10.14
C ASP A 37 8.56 -14.99 -10.94
N LEU A 38 8.64 -14.12 -11.92
CA LEU A 38 7.54 -13.79 -12.83
C LEU A 38 7.84 -14.25 -14.28
N VAL A 39 8.84 -15.12 -14.45
CA VAL A 39 9.25 -15.61 -15.77
C VAL A 39 8.10 -16.29 -16.50
N ARG A 40 7.23 -16.99 -15.78
CA ARG A 40 6.08 -17.66 -16.40
C ARG A 40 5.16 -16.66 -17.10
N ALA A 41 4.87 -15.54 -16.46
CA ALA A 41 4.07 -14.48 -17.07
C ALA A 41 4.78 -13.83 -18.26
N GLU A 42 6.11 -13.68 -18.17
CA GLU A 42 6.91 -13.14 -19.28
C GLU A 42 6.76 -13.98 -20.54
N ASN A 43 6.61 -15.29 -20.38
CA ASN A 43 6.52 -16.22 -21.50
C ASN A 43 5.09 -16.50 -21.96
N SER A 44 4.14 -16.56 -21.05
CA SER A 44 2.76 -16.97 -21.33
C SER A 44 1.86 -15.84 -21.82
N ASP A 45 2.18 -14.62 -21.41
CA ASP A 45 1.29 -13.46 -21.64
C ASP A 45 -0.10 -13.68 -21.02
N ASP A 46 -0.16 -14.39 -19.90
CA ASP A 46 -1.39 -14.76 -19.20
C ASP A 46 -1.45 -14.09 -17.84
N LEU A 47 -2.52 -13.33 -17.58
CA LEU A 47 -2.72 -12.62 -16.32
C LEU A 47 -2.73 -13.55 -15.10
N THR A 48 -3.15 -14.80 -15.27
CA THR A 48 -3.18 -15.78 -14.17
C THR A 48 -1.80 -16.17 -13.68
N ASP A 49 -0.74 -15.89 -14.44
CA ASP A 49 0.64 -16.19 -14.07
C ASP A 49 1.33 -15.03 -13.35
N THR A 50 0.61 -13.96 -13.08
CA THR A 50 1.14 -12.77 -12.43
C THR A 50 0.13 -12.20 -11.43
N VAL A 51 0.32 -10.95 -11.03
CA VAL A 51 -0.60 -10.24 -10.15
C VAL A 51 -1.32 -9.14 -10.94
N ASP A 52 -2.60 -8.98 -10.65
CA ASP A 52 -3.44 -7.97 -11.29
C ASP A 52 -3.31 -6.65 -10.52
N TYR A 53 -2.68 -5.65 -11.11
CA TYR A 53 -2.49 -4.36 -10.44
C TYR A 53 -3.80 -3.57 -10.27
N GLY A 54 -4.83 -3.88 -11.03
CA GLY A 54 -6.18 -3.36 -10.76
C GLY A 54 -6.70 -3.88 -9.42
N ARG A 55 -6.48 -5.17 -9.15
CA ARG A 55 -6.85 -5.78 -7.87
C ARG A 55 -5.97 -5.25 -6.73
N ILE A 56 -4.68 -5.07 -6.96
CA ILE A 56 -3.77 -4.43 -5.98
C ILE A 56 -4.35 -3.07 -5.56
N THR A 57 -4.71 -2.25 -6.54
CA THR A 57 -5.27 -0.92 -6.27
C THR A 57 -6.56 -0.98 -5.46
N SER A 58 -7.45 -1.91 -5.80
CA SER A 58 -8.71 -2.11 -5.06
C SER A 58 -8.45 -2.50 -3.61
N ILE A 59 -7.53 -3.43 -3.37
CA ILE A 59 -7.17 -3.86 -2.02
C ILE A 59 -6.63 -2.69 -1.20
N VAL A 60 -5.74 -1.89 -1.79
CA VAL A 60 -5.18 -0.72 -1.11
C VAL A 60 -6.30 0.25 -0.71
N LYS A 61 -7.19 0.56 -1.63
CA LYS A 61 -8.31 1.48 -1.35
C LYS A 61 -9.25 0.94 -0.29
N GLU A 62 -9.58 -0.35 -0.33
CA GLU A 62 -10.42 -1.00 0.66
C GLU A 62 -9.82 -0.89 2.06
N GLN A 63 -8.52 -1.18 2.20
CA GLN A 63 -7.85 -1.13 3.49
C GLN A 63 -7.66 0.31 3.98
N MET A 64 -7.35 1.23 3.09
CA MET A 64 -7.19 2.64 3.46
C MET A 64 -8.50 3.28 3.93
N ALA A 65 -9.65 2.75 3.51
CA ALA A 65 -10.96 3.24 3.94
C ALA A 65 -11.28 2.88 5.39
N ILE A 66 -10.57 1.92 5.97
CA ILE A 66 -10.74 1.52 7.37
C ILE A 66 -9.73 2.29 8.21
N ARG A 67 -10.19 3.14 9.11
CA ARG A 67 -9.30 3.99 9.92
C ARG A 67 -8.39 3.18 10.83
N SER A 68 -7.11 3.53 10.86
CA SER A 68 -6.14 3.11 11.87
C SER A 68 -5.60 4.34 12.58
N LYS A 69 -5.17 4.19 13.83
CA LYS A 69 -4.50 5.28 14.55
C LYS A 69 -3.07 5.49 14.07
N LEU A 70 -2.44 4.43 13.57
CA LEU A 70 -1.05 4.45 13.12
C LEU A 70 -0.96 4.04 11.65
N ILE A 71 -0.11 4.72 10.89
CA ILE A 71 0.14 4.33 9.50
C ILE A 71 0.83 2.96 9.42
N GLU A 72 1.61 2.58 10.44
CA GLU A 72 2.20 1.25 10.55
C GLU A 72 1.13 0.16 10.56
N HIS A 73 0.03 0.40 11.25
CA HIS A 73 -1.07 -0.56 11.36
C HIS A 73 -1.77 -0.76 10.02
N VAL A 74 -2.13 0.32 9.32
CA VAL A 74 -2.79 0.21 8.02
C VAL A 74 -1.83 -0.37 6.97
N ALA A 75 -0.54 -0.03 7.03
CA ALA A 75 0.45 -0.62 6.14
C ALA A 75 0.53 -2.14 6.30
N ARG A 76 0.51 -2.64 7.54
CA ARG A 76 0.50 -4.09 7.80
C ARG A 76 -0.78 -4.74 7.29
N ARG A 77 -1.93 -4.10 7.46
CA ARG A 77 -3.20 -4.65 6.94
C ARG A 77 -3.18 -4.76 5.41
N ILE A 78 -2.63 -3.76 4.73
CA ILE A 78 -2.48 -3.79 3.27
C ILE A 78 -1.56 -4.96 2.89
N HIS A 79 -0.42 -5.07 3.54
CA HIS A 79 0.56 -6.13 3.27
C HIS A 79 -0.06 -7.52 3.44
N THR A 80 -0.76 -7.75 4.54
CA THR A 80 -1.42 -9.02 4.83
C THR A 80 -2.47 -9.34 3.76
N ALA A 81 -3.30 -8.36 3.39
CA ALA A 81 -4.35 -8.56 2.39
C ALA A 81 -3.76 -8.90 1.02
N LEU A 82 -2.66 -8.26 0.62
CA LEU A 82 -1.99 -8.54 -0.64
C LEU A 82 -1.40 -9.97 -0.64
N LYS A 83 -0.74 -10.37 0.43
CA LYS A 83 -0.17 -11.72 0.54
C LYS A 83 -1.26 -12.80 0.53
N GLU A 84 -2.39 -12.54 1.09
CA GLU A 84 -3.52 -13.48 1.09
C GLU A 84 -4.19 -13.59 -0.28
N GLN A 85 -4.18 -12.53 -1.07
CA GLN A 85 -4.83 -12.51 -2.38
C GLN A 85 -4.14 -13.43 -3.39
N TRP A 86 -2.81 -13.50 -3.35
CA TRP A 86 -2.03 -14.32 -4.27
C TRP A 86 -1.20 -15.35 -3.51
N SER A 87 -1.28 -16.60 -3.96
CA SER A 87 -0.57 -17.72 -3.32
C SER A 87 0.88 -17.87 -3.79
N GLN A 88 1.27 -17.18 -4.84
CA GLN A 88 2.64 -17.26 -5.35
C GLN A 88 3.64 -16.76 -4.30
N PRO A 89 4.84 -17.36 -4.22
CA PRO A 89 5.85 -16.95 -3.24
C PRO A 89 6.54 -15.66 -3.66
N LEU A 90 5.83 -14.54 -3.54
CA LEU A 90 6.31 -13.23 -3.92
C LEU A 90 6.65 -12.40 -2.68
N ASN A 91 7.59 -11.48 -2.83
CA ASN A 91 7.92 -10.50 -1.80
C ASN A 91 7.12 -9.22 -2.04
N TRP A 92 6.44 -8.74 -1.03
CA TRP A 92 5.60 -7.55 -1.09
C TRP A 92 6.18 -6.45 -0.25
N ARG A 93 6.28 -5.27 -0.83
CA ARG A 93 6.71 -4.06 -0.12
C ARG A 93 5.59 -3.04 -0.21
N VAL A 94 5.14 -2.59 0.96
CA VAL A 94 4.06 -1.60 1.08
C VAL A 94 4.64 -0.34 1.70
N ARG A 95 4.56 0.77 0.99
CA ARG A 95 5.01 2.07 1.47
C ARG A 95 3.81 3.01 1.59
N VAL A 96 3.51 3.43 2.80
CA VAL A 96 2.42 4.37 3.08
C VAL A 96 3.02 5.74 3.38
N VAL A 97 2.63 6.73 2.62
CA VAL A 97 3.08 8.12 2.76
C VAL A 97 1.91 8.96 3.25
N LYS A 98 2.09 9.59 4.40
CA LYS A 98 1.15 10.55 4.95
C LYS A 98 1.66 11.95 4.64
N GLU A 99 0.94 12.67 3.79
CA GLU A 99 1.34 14.02 3.37
C GLU A 99 0.96 15.04 4.44
N ARG A 100 1.82 16.03 4.65
CA ARG A 100 1.58 17.15 5.55
C ARG A 100 1.03 16.73 6.92
N PRO A 101 1.77 15.89 7.67
CA PRO A 101 1.29 15.41 8.97
C PRO A 101 1.09 16.57 9.94
N PRO A 102 0.10 16.49 10.85
CA PRO A 102 -0.20 17.58 11.79
C PRO A 102 0.80 17.59 12.96
N VAL A 103 2.03 17.97 12.66
CA VAL A 103 3.10 18.11 13.65
C VAL A 103 3.51 19.58 13.76
N GLN A 104 4.13 19.92 14.88
CA GLN A 104 4.73 21.25 15.04
C GLN A 104 6.06 21.26 14.27
N GLY A 105 6.11 22.02 13.18
CA GLY A 105 7.26 22.09 12.29
C GLY A 105 6.83 21.99 10.83
N ASP A 106 7.81 22.09 9.95
CA ASP A 106 7.57 22.02 8.51
C ASP A 106 8.05 20.64 8.01
N VAL A 107 7.16 19.67 8.05
CA VAL A 107 7.41 18.30 7.59
C VAL A 107 6.53 18.02 6.39
N ALA A 108 7.15 17.73 5.25
CA ALA A 108 6.42 17.48 4.01
C ALA A 108 5.63 16.16 4.08
N GLU A 109 6.23 15.13 4.65
CA GLU A 109 5.60 13.82 4.71
C GLU A 109 6.25 12.93 5.75
N VAL A 110 5.50 11.93 6.20
CA VAL A 110 6.00 10.83 7.03
C VAL A 110 5.68 9.53 6.28
N THR A 111 6.65 8.64 6.25
CA THR A 111 6.54 7.40 5.48
C THR A 111 6.81 6.20 6.37
N TYR A 112 6.02 5.15 6.20
CA TYR A 112 6.30 3.85 6.80
C TYR A 112 6.30 2.78 5.71
N THR A 113 7.30 1.91 5.73
CA THR A 113 7.45 0.83 4.76
C THR A 113 7.50 -0.50 5.50
N VAL A 114 6.70 -1.46 5.03
CA VAL A 114 6.74 -2.84 5.51
C VAL A 114 7.01 -3.76 4.32
N GLU A 115 7.81 -4.79 4.56
CA GLU A 115 8.26 -5.70 3.51
C GLU A 115 8.25 -7.14 4.00
N GLY A 116 7.99 -8.06 3.06
CA GLY A 116 7.97 -9.50 3.38
C GLY A 116 6.94 -10.33 2.65
#